data_ac9413db999c01e86eaa0b0f3a9683d2
#
_entry.id   ac9413db999c01e86eaa0b0f3a9683d2
#
_cell.length_a   1.000
_cell.length_b   1.000
_cell.length_c   1.000
_cell.angle_alpha   90.00
_cell.angle_beta   90.00
_cell.angle_gamma   90.00
#
_symmetry.space_group_name_H-M   'P 1'
#
loop_
_entity.id
_entity.type
_entity.pdbx_description
1 polymer ?
#
loop_
_entity_poly.entity_id
_entity_poly.type
_entity_poly.pdbx_seq_one_letter_code
_entity_poly.pdbx_strand_id
1 'polypeptide(L)'
;MRYWQFVLFIITMFLSTSCNKKCENKVVTVSIDTLSLHDGDLIFREGRSTESQVVTSLDSGSYSHVGIMLHTKDGWRVIHAVPNETENDLDTVKYESISSFIQPDKCIKAKVIRVSSNKKITKGAIKYALQKVGMPFDKDFDITDTTTFYCTELVWRAYKHVGIDISKGRRHHINLLGFNKTCILPSDIMPNETNCTLSNKSAHPKTYI
;
A
#
# COMPACT_ATOMS: atom_id res chain seq x y z
N MET A 1 -44.74 34.57 -36.94
CA MET A 1 -45.00 33.35 -36.11
C MET A 1 -44.38 32.06 -36.67
N ARG A 2 -43.85 32.00 -37.91
CA ARG A 2 -43.26 30.75 -38.47
C ARG A 2 -41.78 30.50 -38.10
N TYR A 3 -41.01 31.51 -37.72
CA TYR A 3 -39.62 31.36 -37.34
C TYR A 3 -39.41 30.78 -35.93
N TRP A 4 -40.32 31.00 -35.01
CA TRP A 4 -40.19 30.50 -33.64
C TRP A 4 -40.45 28.99 -33.52
N GLN A 5 -41.26 28.43 -34.42
CA GLN A 5 -41.45 26.97 -34.45
C GLN A 5 -40.21 26.21 -34.95
N PHE A 6 -39.42 26.82 -35.85
CA PHE A 6 -38.16 26.22 -36.32
C PHE A 6 -37.06 26.25 -35.28
N VAL A 7 -36.99 27.29 -34.44
CA VAL A 7 -36.02 27.40 -33.36
C VAL A 7 -36.29 26.39 -32.25
N LEU A 8 -37.55 26.16 -31.92
CA LEU A 8 -37.97 25.13 -30.95
C LEU A 8 -37.68 23.71 -31.47
N PHE A 9 -37.80 23.46 -32.77
CA PHE A 9 -37.52 22.14 -33.36
C PHE A 9 -36.02 21.81 -33.40
N ILE A 10 -35.15 22.81 -33.54
CA ILE A 10 -33.68 22.63 -33.50
C ILE A 10 -33.20 22.41 -32.08
N ILE A 11 -33.79 23.05 -31.05
CA ILE A 11 -33.41 22.87 -29.65
C ILE A 11 -33.78 21.47 -29.13
N THR A 12 -34.89 20.87 -29.65
CA THR A 12 -35.28 19.52 -29.25
C THR A 12 -34.41 18.41 -29.87
N MET A 13 -33.71 18.68 -30.97
CA MET A 13 -32.85 17.70 -31.62
C MET A 13 -31.44 17.57 -30.95
N PHE A 14 -31.04 18.55 -30.13
CA PHE A 14 -29.75 18.49 -29.44
C PHE A 14 -29.78 17.82 -28.05
N LEU A 15 -30.96 17.38 -27.57
CA LEU A 15 -31.13 16.80 -26.23
C LEU A 15 -31.10 15.26 -26.18
N SER A 16 -30.84 14.58 -27.29
CA SER A 16 -30.95 13.11 -27.35
C SER A 16 -29.65 12.35 -27.62
N THR A 17 -28.46 12.95 -27.40
CA THR A 17 -27.20 12.19 -27.39
C THR A 17 -26.52 12.26 -26.02
N SER A 18 -27.28 11.92 -24.98
CA SER A 18 -26.66 11.48 -23.72
C SER A 18 -26.14 10.05 -23.93
N CYS A 19 -24.94 9.95 -24.47
CA CYS A 19 -24.19 8.70 -24.52
C CYS A 19 -23.85 8.31 -23.07
N ASN A 20 -24.78 7.59 -22.47
CA ASN A 20 -24.58 6.96 -21.15
C ASN A 20 -23.59 5.81 -21.36
N LYS A 21 -22.29 6.12 -21.57
CA LYS A 21 -21.21 5.17 -21.40
C LYS A 21 -21.22 4.78 -19.93
N LYS A 22 -21.96 3.71 -19.63
CA LYS A 22 -21.81 2.97 -18.39
C LYS A 22 -20.33 2.61 -18.33
N CYS A 23 -19.56 3.38 -17.56
CA CYS A 23 -18.21 2.99 -17.18
C CYS A 23 -18.40 1.71 -16.38
N GLU A 24 -18.26 0.55 -17.02
CA GLU A 24 -18.07 -0.69 -16.28
C GLU A 24 -16.77 -0.49 -15.50
N ASN A 25 -16.88 -0.20 -14.23
CA ASN A 25 -15.77 -0.24 -13.30
C ASN A 25 -15.27 -1.69 -13.27
N LYS A 26 -14.32 -1.98 -14.16
CA LYS A 26 -13.63 -3.27 -14.17
C LYS A 26 -12.93 -3.37 -12.81
N VAL A 27 -13.48 -4.16 -11.91
CA VAL A 27 -12.87 -4.44 -10.61
C VAL A 27 -11.56 -5.15 -10.91
N VAL A 28 -10.45 -4.44 -10.79
CA VAL A 28 -9.12 -5.03 -10.94
C VAL A 28 -8.82 -5.78 -9.64
N THR A 29 -8.87 -7.09 -9.70
CA THR A 29 -8.50 -7.95 -8.57
C THR A 29 -6.98 -8.10 -8.55
N VAL A 30 -6.36 -7.71 -7.46
CA VAL A 30 -4.92 -7.92 -7.23
C VAL A 30 -4.74 -9.38 -6.81
N SER A 31 -3.86 -10.11 -7.50
CA SER A 31 -3.47 -11.46 -7.11
C SER A 31 -2.00 -11.51 -6.69
N ILE A 32 -1.70 -12.27 -5.65
CA ILE A 32 -0.33 -12.48 -5.16
C ILE A 32 -0.04 -13.98 -5.21
N ASP A 33 1.10 -14.34 -5.80
CA ASP A 33 1.58 -15.73 -5.74
C ASP A 33 1.98 -16.07 -4.30
N THR A 34 1.09 -16.79 -3.63
CA THR A 34 1.28 -17.17 -2.22
C THR A 34 2.33 -18.26 -2.03
N LEU A 35 2.75 -18.97 -3.09
CA LEU A 35 3.78 -20.01 -3.00
C LEU A 35 5.19 -19.43 -2.84
N SER A 36 5.39 -18.20 -3.30
CA SER A 36 6.68 -17.50 -3.20
C SER A 36 6.87 -16.70 -1.91
N LEU A 37 5.83 -16.60 -1.06
CA LEU A 37 5.84 -15.80 0.15
C LEU A 37 6.61 -16.47 1.29
N HIS A 38 7.23 -15.64 2.14
CA HIS A 38 7.92 -16.09 3.34
C HIS A 38 7.57 -15.20 4.54
N ASP A 39 7.64 -15.76 5.72
CA ASP A 39 7.51 -15.01 6.97
C ASP A 39 8.49 -13.84 7.02
N GLY A 40 7.99 -12.65 7.33
CA GLY A 40 8.75 -11.41 7.36
C GLY A 40 8.83 -10.67 6.03
N ASP A 41 8.31 -11.20 4.91
CA ASP A 41 8.20 -10.42 3.69
C ASP A 41 7.36 -9.16 3.97
N LEU A 42 7.70 -8.05 3.34
CA LEU A 42 6.92 -6.82 3.35
C LEU A 42 5.97 -6.79 2.16
N ILE A 43 4.70 -6.53 2.42
CA ILE A 43 3.70 -6.30 1.39
C ILE A 43 3.37 -4.82 1.31
N PHE A 44 3.55 -4.24 0.13
CA PHE A 44 3.19 -2.87 -0.19
C PHE A 44 1.88 -2.86 -0.97
N ARG A 45 1.05 -1.84 -0.76
CA ARG A 45 -0.11 -1.57 -1.62
C ARG A 45 -0.17 -0.09 -2.01
N GLU A 46 -0.65 0.19 -3.21
CA GLU A 46 -1.21 1.47 -3.57
C GLU A 46 -2.67 1.47 -3.11
N GLY A 47 -2.99 2.32 -2.16
CA GLY A 47 -4.34 2.42 -1.59
C GLY A 47 -5.27 3.30 -2.42
N ARG A 48 -6.58 3.20 -2.14
CA ARG A 48 -7.62 3.99 -2.84
C ARG A 48 -8.11 5.18 -2.03
N SER A 49 -7.80 5.23 -0.73
CA SER A 49 -8.28 6.30 0.15
C SER A 49 -7.63 7.66 -0.17
N THR A 50 -8.24 8.73 0.32
CA THR A 50 -7.69 10.10 0.21
C THR A 50 -6.33 10.20 0.90
N GLU A 51 -6.16 9.56 2.06
CA GLU A 51 -4.88 9.50 2.79
C GLU A 51 -3.81 8.81 1.96
N SER A 52 -4.17 7.74 1.26
CA SER A 52 -3.26 7.06 0.33
C SER A 52 -2.80 7.96 -0.80
N GLN A 53 -3.68 8.80 -1.34
CA GLN A 53 -3.34 9.79 -2.38
C GLN A 53 -2.40 10.86 -1.84
N VAL A 54 -2.60 11.32 -0.60
CA VAL A 54 -1.69 12.26 0.05
C VAL A 54 -0.31 11.64 0.20
N VAL A 55 -0.20 10.41 0.71
CA VAL A 55 1.09 9.72 0.86
C VAL A 55 1.80 9.60 -0.50
N THR A 56 1.12 9.14 -1.55
CA THR A 56 1.73 9.01 -2.88
C THR A 56 2.12 10.35 -3.51
N SER A 57 1.45 11.45 -3.14
CA SER A 57 1.82 12.80 -3.60
C SER A 57 3.07 13.34 -2.91
N LEU A 58 3.34 12.91 -1.68
CA LEU A 58 4.52 13.29 -0.90
C LEU A 58 5.71 12.36 -1.17
N ASP A 59 5.43 11.13 -1.57
CA ASP A 59 6.43 10.10 -1.87
C ASP A 59 6.77 10.08 -3.36
N SER A 60 8.03 9.85 -3.71
CA SER A 60 8.44 9.62 -5.09
C SER A 60 8.02 8.25 -5.63
N GLY A 61 7.46 7.38 -4.76
CA GLY A 61 7.04 6.02 -5.06
C GLY A 61 5.59 5.89 -5.49
N SER A 62 5.21 4.66 -5.85
CA SER A 62 3.86 4.31 -6.31
C SER A 62 3.04 3.58 -5.26
N TYR A 63 3.51 3.49 -4.02
CA TYR A 63 2.83 2.79 -2.93
C TYR A 63 2.61 3.73 -1.75
N SER A 64 1.45 3.59 -1.11
CA SER A 64 1.05 4.44 0.02
C SER A 64 1.06 3.71 1.35
N HIS A 65 1.21 2.37 1.35
CA HIS A 65 1.02 1.57 2.54
C HIS A 65 1.88 0.31 2.53
N VAL A 66 2.23 -0.19 3.72
CA VAL A 66 3.05 -1.39 3.88
C VAL A 66 2.67 -2.15 5.16
N GLY A 67 2.82 -3.48 5.12
CA GLY A 67 2.72 -4.36 6.27
C GLY A 67 3.77 -5.47 6.24
N ILE A 68 3.97 -6.14 7.37
CA ILE A 68 4.83 -7.32 7.51
C ILE A 68 3.98 -8.59 7.49
N MET A 69 4.41 -9.58 6.73
CA MET A 69 3.66 -10.82 6.50
C MET A 69 4.10 -11.94 7.41
N LEU A 70 3.16 -12.81 7.76
CA LEU A 70 3.42 -14.08 8.42
C LEU A 70 2.41 -15.14 8.00
N HIS A 71 2.85 -16.39 7.98
CA HIS A 71 2.00 -17.55 7.72
C HIS A 71 1.47 -18.15 9.03
N THR A 72 0.19 -18.48 9.03
CA THR A 72 -0.48 -19.16 10.17
C THR A 72 -1.26 -20.37 9.68
N LYS A 73 -1.82 -21.14 10.60
CA LYS A 73 -2.73 -22.25 10.24
C LYS A 73 -3.94 -21.81 9.41
N ASP A 74 -4.35 -20.53 9.57
CA ASP A 74 -5.50 -19.94 8.89
C ASP A 74 -5.09 -19.16 7.62
N GLY A 75 -3.86 -19.36 7.12
CA GLY A 75 -3.30 -18.71 5.93
C GLY A 75 -2.44 -17.50 6.23
N TRP A 76 -2.15 -16.73 5.19
CA TRP A 76 -1.31 -15.54 5.26
C TRP A 76 -1.99 -14.38 5.96
N ARG A 77 -1.27 -13.75 6.88
CA ARG A 77 -1.67 -12.58 7.64
C ARG A 77 -0.73 -11.41 7.39
N VAL A 78 -1.24 -10.19 7.59
CA VAL A 78 -0.49 -8.95 7.49
C VAL A 78 -0.66 -8.17 8.79
N ILE A 79 0.46 -7.70 9.35
CA ILE A 79 0.49 -6.77 10.48
C ILE A 79 0.85 -5.41 9.91
N HIS A 80 -0.01 -4.42 10.11
CA HIS A 80 0.19 -3.07 9.58
C HIS A 80 -0.50 -2.02 10.44
N ALA A 81 0.02 -0.80 10.46
CA ALA A 81 -0.61 0.33 11.12
C ALA A 81 -1.40 1.13 10.08
N VAL A 82 -2.68 1.36 10.31
CA VAL A 82 -3.56 2.02 9.35
C VAL A 82 -4.63 2.84 10.07
N PRO A 83 -5.01 4.03 9.55
CA PRO A 83 -6.20 4.72 10.00
C PRO A 83 -7.45 3.90 9.66
N ASN A 84 -8.60 4.29 10.19
CA ASN A 84 -9.85 3.62 9.89
C ASN A 84 -10.10 3.56 8.37
N GLU A 85 -10.35 2.37 7.87
CA GLU A 85 -10.62 2.13 6.44
C GLU A 85 -12.10 1.94 6.14
N THR A 86 -12.92 1.75 7.18
CA THR A 86 -14.37 1.58 7.09
C THR A 86 -15.05 2.25 8.28
N GLU A 87 -16.34 2.55 8.16
CA GLU A 87 -17.16 3.04 9.27
C GLU A 87 -17.10 2.02 10.43
N ASN A 88 -16.83 2.49 11.65
CA ASN A 88 -16.60 1.69 12.87
C ASN A 88 -15.27 0.93 12.96
N ASP A 89 -14.32 1.17 12.05
CA ASP A 89 -12.97 0.65 12.14
C ASP A 89 -12.10 1.49 13.09
N LEU A 90 -11.04 0.92 13.63
CA LEU A 90 -10.16 1.61 14.57
C LEU A 90 -8.87 2.06 13.89
N ASP A 91 -8.40 3.25 14.27
CA ASP A 91 -7.08 3.77 13.90
C ASP A 91 -5.99 3.05 14.71
N THR A 92 -5.57 1.87 14.27
CA THR A 92 -4.65 1.03 15.07
C THR A 92 -3.68 0.22 14.21
N VAL A 93 -2.74 -0.42 14.88
CA VAL A 93 -1.99 -1.54 14.32
C VAL A 93 -2.91 -2.75 14.25
N LYS A 94 -3.14 -3.25 13.04
CA LYS A 94 -4.04 -4.37 12.73
C LYS A 94 -3.29 -5.65 12.42
N TYR A 95 -4.02 -6.76 12.61
CA TYR A 95 -3.63 -8.11 12.22
C TYR A 95 -4.77 -8.71 11.41
N GLU A 96 -4.62 -8.72 10.10
CA GLU A 96 -5.70 -9.15 9.21
C GLU A 96 -5.23 -10.17 8.14
N SER A 97 -6.17 -10.74 7.40
CA SER A 97 -5.83 -11.65 6.29
C SER A 97 -5.23 -10.88 5.12
N ILE A 98 -4.37 -11.55 4.33
CA ILE A 98 -3.86 -10.95 3.09
C ILE A 98 -5.00 -10.57 2.14
N SER A 99 -6.07 -11.36 2.08
CA SER A 99 -7.25 -11.06 1.25
C SER A 99 -7.97 -9.78 1.69
N SER A 100 -8.05 -9.51 3.01
CA SER A 100 -8.58 -8.26 3.54
C SER A 100 -7.68 -7.08 3.18
N PHE A 101 -6.36 -7.25 3.33
CA PHE A 101 -5.38 -6.21 3.03
C PHE A 101 -5.39 -5.77 1.56
N ILE A 102 -5.60 -6.70 0.60
CA ILE A 102 -5.61 -6.43 -0.85
C ILE A 102 -7.00 -6.39 -1.47
N GLN A 103 -8.06 -6.20 -0.66
CA GLN A 103 -9.42 -6.07 -1.21
C GLN A 103 -9.49 -5.01 -2.32
N PRO A 104 -10.32 -5.23 -3.37
CA PRO A 104 -10.40 -4.33 -4.53
C PRO A 104 -10.85 -2.90 -4.20
N ASP A 105 -11.60 -2.69 -3.12
CA ASP A 105 -12.01 -1.39 -2.61
C ASP A 105 -10.88 -0.64 -1.89
N LYS A 106 -9.89 -1.35 -1.37
CA LYS A 106 -8.74 -0.80 -0.63
C LYS A 106 -7.45 -0.75 -1.46
N CYS A 107 -7.28 -1.62 -2.44
CA CYS A 107 -6.02 -1.86 -3.13
C CYS A 107 -6.13 -1.69 -4.64
N ILE A 108 -5.25 -0.86 -5.22
CA ILE A 108 -5.10 -0.70 -6.68
C ILE A 108 -4.10 -1.71 -7.21
N LYS A 109 -2.94 -1.81 -6.55
CA LYS A 109 -1.87 -2.78 -6.84
C LYS A 109 -1.10 -3.10 -5.58
N ALA A 110 -0.44 -4.26 -5.57
CA ALA A 110 0.43 -4.69 -4.47
C ALA A 110 1.75 -5.24 -4.99
N LYS A 111 2.77 -5.18 -4.13
CA LYS A 111 4.12 -5.73 -4.37
C LYS A 111 4.66 -6.32 -3.09
N VAL A 112 5.32 -7.47 -3.20
CA VAL A 112 5.98 -8.11 -2.07
C VAL A 112 7.50 -7.97 -2.22
N ILE A 113 8.18 -7.67 -1.11
CA ILE A 113 9.64 -7.54 -1.04
C ILE A 113 10.16 -8.38 0.11
N ARG A 114 11.20 -9.18 -0.17
CA ARG A 114 11.93 -9.92 0.85
C ARG A 114 13.05 -9.09 1.44
N VAL A 115 13.02 -8.88 2.76
CA VAL A 115 14.07 -8.18 3.51
C VAL A 115 15.20 -9.14 3.89
N SER A 116 14.83 -10.34 4.38
CA SER A 116 15.79 -11.32 4.85
C SER A 116 15.26 -12.74 4.69
N SER A 117 16.15 -13.67 4.33
CA SER A 117 15.85 -15.12 4.35
C SER A 117 16.26 -15.79 5.69
N ASN A 118 16.84 -15.04 6.62
CA ASN A 118 17.24 -15.56 7.92
C ASN A 118 16.02 -15.65 8.85
N LYS A 119 15.63 -16.88 9.16
CA LYS A 119 14.45 -17.16 10.02
C LYS A 119 14.53 -16.54 11.42
N LYS A 120 15.71 -16.36 12.01
CA LYS A 120 15.87 -15.71 13.32
C LYS A 120 15.51 -14.23 13.23
N ILE A 121 15.96 -13.57 12.16
CA ILE A 121 15.67 -12.16 11.87
C ILE A 121 14.17 -11.97 11.63
N THR A 122 13.58 -12.72 10.70
CA THR A 122 12.17 -12.57 10.34
C THR A 122 11.25 -12.86 11.52
N LYS A 123 11.51 -13.93 12.30
CA LYS A 123 10.75 -14.22 13.52
C LYS A 123 10.86 -13.11 14.57
N GLY A 124 12.04 -12.52 14.74
CA GLY A 124 12.22 -11.40 15.67
C GLY A 124 11.46 -10.15 15.25
N ALA A 125 11.50 -9.79 13.95
CA ALA A 125 10.77 -8.66 13.42
C ALA A 125 9.24 -8.86 13.53
N ILE A 126 8.73 -10.05 13.18
CA ILE A 126 7.32 -10.41 13.32
C ILE A 126 6.89 -10.35 14.79
N LYS A 127 7.70 -10.90 15.71
CA LYS A 127 7.40 -10.85 17.15
C LYS A 127 7.26 -9.42 17.65
N TYR A 128 8.16 -8.52 17.21
CA TYR A 128 8.05 -7.10 17.54
C TYR A 128 6.74 -6.50 17.03
N ALA A 129 6.42 -6.72 15.76
CA ALA A 129 5.20 -6.17 15.15
C ALA A 129 3.92 -6.71 15.82
N LEU A 130 3.86 -8.01 16.15
CA LEU A 130 2.74 -8.62 16.87
C LEU A 130 2.50 -7.97 18.24
N GLN A 131 3.55 -7.58 18.96
CA GLN A 131 3.45 -6.90 20.26
C GLN A 131 2.83 -5.49 20.14
N LYS A 132 2.74 -4.94 18.91
CA LYS A 132 2.20 -3.61 18.65
C LYS A 132 0.74 -3.66 18.17
N VAL A 133 0.18 -4.84 17.91
CA VAL A 133 -1.22 -4.99 17.49
C VAL A 133 -2.15 -4.35 18.54
N GLY A 134 -3.07 -3.51 18.08
CA GLY A 134 -3.99 -2.73 18.91
C GLY A 134 -3.45 -1.38 19.38
N MET A 135 -2.16 -1.08 19.18
CA MET A 135 -1.63 0.26 19.47
C MET A 135 -2.19 1.29 18.49
N PRO A 136 -2.39 2.56 18.92
CA PRO A 136 -2.99 3.58 18.08
C PRO A 136 -2.17 3.90 16.83
N PHE A 137 -2.85 4.33 15.76
CA PHE A 137 -2.21 4.87 14.56
C PHE A 137 -1.63 6.25 14.84
N ASP A 138 -0.40 6.48 14.41
CA ASP A 138 0.26 7.79 14.49
C ASP A 138 -0.19 8.70 13.34
N LYS A 139 -1.02 9.70 13.66
CA LYS A 139 -1.49 10.73 12.72
C LYS A 139 -0.49 11.87 12.53
N ASP A 140 0.46 12.01 13.44
CA ASP A 140 1.48 13.05 13.42
C ASP A 140 2.75 12.66 12.67
N PHE A 141 2.88 11.38 12.31
CA PHE A 141 4.06 10.82 11.65
C PHE A 141 5.38 11.12 12.40
N ASP A 142 5.33 11.04 13.72
CA ASP A 142 6.46 11.34 14.60
C ASP A 142 7.24 10.08 14.98
N ILE A 143 8.34 9.84 14.27
CA ILE A 143 9.21 8.68 14.51
C ILE A 143 9.90 8.69 15.90
N THR A 144 9.73 9.73 16.70
CA THR A 144 10.26 9.78 18.07
C THR A 144 9.27 9.25 19.10
N ASP A 145 7.96 9.29 18.81
CA ASP A 145 6.94 8.64 19.62
C ASP A 145 7.04 7.11 19.50
N THR A 146 6.89 6.41 20.61
CA THR A 146 6.91 4.94 20.67
C THR A 146 5.59 4.35 21.12
N THR A 147 4.58 5.19 21.33
CA THR A 147 3.25 4.81 21.80
C THR A 147 2.24 4.68 20.67
N THR A 148 2.53 5.26 19.51
CA THR A 148 1.74 5.22 18.28
C THR A 148 2.60 4.77 17.11
N PHE A 149 1.98 4.32 16.00
CA PHE A 149 2.70 3.82 14.84
C PHE A 149 1.99 4.18 13.54
N TYR A 150 2.73 4.65 12.54
CA TYR A 150 2.28 4.62 11.14
C TYR A 150 2.93 3.45 10.39
N CYS A 151 2.47 3.14 9.18
CA CYS A 151 2.76 1.86 8.52
C CYS A 151 4.25 1.59 8.28
N THR A 152 4.98 2.54 7.73
CA THR A 152 6.42 2.39 7.42
C THR A 152 7.27 2.41 8.67
N GLU A 153 6.90 3.19 9.67
CA GLU A 153 7.56 3.20 10.96
C GLU A 153 7.46 1.84 11.66
N LEU A 154 6.26 1.24 11.69
CA LEU A 154 6.05 -0.07 12.31
C LEU A 154 7.01 -1.12 11.74
N VAL A 155 7.05 -1.25 10.40
CA VAL A 155 7.91 -2.26 9.76
C VAL A 155 9.39 -1.90 9.88
N TRP A 156 9.75 -0.62 9.81
CA TRP A 156 11.12 -0.15 10.04
C TRP A 156 11.60 -0.47 11.46
N ARG A 157 10.82 -0.16 12.48
CA ARG A 157 11.16 -0.48 13.89
C ARG A 157 11.24 -1.98 14.11
N ALA A 158 10.35 -2.77 13.50
CA ALA A 158 10.38 -4.22 13.60
C ALA A 158 11.72 -4.81 13.09
N TYR A 159 12.19 -4.34 11.95
CA TYR A 159 13.47 -4.78 11.41
C TYR A 159 14.67 -4.17 12.13
N LYS A 160 14.59 -2.91 12.54
CA LYS A 160 15.64 -2.26 13.34
C LYS A 160 15.86 -2.94 14.67
N HIS A 161 14.80 -3.45 15.31
CA HIS A 161 14.87 -4.23 16.55
C HIS A 161 15.76 -5.49 16.42
N VAL A 162 15.84 -6.05 15.23
CA VAL A 162 16.68 -7.21 14.91
C VAL A 162 17.98 -6.85 14.17
N GLY A 163 18.38 -5.58 14.21
CA GLY A 163 19.66 -5.08 13.69
C GLY A 163 19.66 -4.72 12.20
N ILE A 164 18.50 -4.64 11.54
CA ILE A 164 18.43 -4.27 10.12
C ILE A 164 17.72 -2.91 9.96
N ASP A 165 18.44 -1.90 9.49
CA ASP A 165 17.82 -0.64 9.04
C ASP A 165 17.38 -0.76 7.57
N ILE A 166 16.09 -1.09 7.36
CA ILE A 166 15.52 -1.27 6.01
C ILE A 166 15.44 0.03 5.22
N SER A 167 15.46 1.19 5.89
CA SER A 167 15.49 2.49 5.23
C SER A 167 16.90 2.89 4.80
N LYS A 168 17.93 2.24 5.35
CA LYS A 168 19.34 2.61 5.12
C LYS A 168 19.63 4.09 5.42
N GLY A 169 18.98 4.63 6.44
CA GLY A 169 19.09 6.03 6.83
C GLY A 169 18.26 7.01 6.00
N ARG A 170 17.54 6.56 4.97
CA ARG A 170 16.68 7.44 4.15
C ARG A 170 15.53 7.99 4.98
N ARG A 171 15.18 9.26 4.73
CA ARG A 171 14.12 10.00 5.42
C ARG A 171 13.56 11.06 4.49
N HIS A 172 12.28 11.36 4.65
CA HIS A 172 11.62 12.49 4.02
C HIS A 172 11.43 13.62 5.03
N HIS A 173 11.72 14.84 4.59
CA HIS A 173 11.42 16.06 5.35
C HIS A 173 10.19 16.70 4.70
N ILE A 174 9.06 16.66 5.41
CA ILE A 174 7.82 17.30 4.97
C ILE A 174 7.75 18.67 5.61
N ASN A 175 7.78 19.71 4.78
CA ASN A 175 7.66 21.10 5.21
C ASN A 175 6.47 21.74 4.47
N LEU A 176 5.30 21.70 5.11
CA LEU A 176 4.04 22.26 4.60
C LEU A 176 3.45 23.14 5.70
N LEU A 177 3.10 24.40 5.40
CA LEU A 177 2.34 25.37 6.21
C LEU A 177 2.15 25.00 7.70
N GLY A 178 3.21 25.01 8.52
CA GLY A 178 3.17 24.69 9.94
C GLY A 178 3.38 23.22 10.30
N PHE A 179 3.46 22.32 9.31
CA PHE A 179 3.81 20.92 9.49
C PHE A 179 5.25 20.71 9.02
N ASN A 180 6.19 20.61 9.97
CA ASN A 180 7.59 20.34 9.70
C ASN A 180 7.99 19.04 10.40
N LYS A 181 8.01 17.94 9.65
CA LYS A 181 8.24 16.59 10.17
C LYS A 181 9.25 15.82 9.33
N THR A 182 10.01 15.00 10.01
CA THR A 182 10.86 13.99 9.37
C THR A 182 10.23 12.63 9.56
N CYS A 183 9.91 11.95 8.47
CA CYS A 183 9.25 10.66 8.49
C CYS A 183 9.93 9.66 7.55
N ILE A 184 9.46 8.42 7.56
CA ILE A 184 9.83 7.37 6.62
C ILE A 184 8.63 7.13 5.71
N LEU A 185 8.82 7.24 4.39
CA LEU A 185 7.80 6.96 3.39
C LEU A 185 8.03 5.58 2.75
N PRO A 186 7.06 5.02 2.02
CA PRO A 186 7.23 3.71 1.39
C PRO A 186 8.45 3.59 0.48
N SER A 187 8.80 4.64 -0.29
CA SER A 187 9.98 4.64 -1.15
C SER A 187 11.30 4.56 -0.37
N ASP A 188 11.33 5.02 0.90
CA ASP A 188 12.53 4.95 1.74
C ASP A 188 12.91 3.51 2.12
N ILE A 189 11.93 2.61 2.13
CA ILE A 189 12.15 1.19 2.48
C ILE A 189 12.11 0.27 1.28
N MET A 190 11.70 0.77 0.10
CA MET A 190 11.77 0.00 -1.13
C MET A 190 13.21 -0.02 -1.70
N PRO A 191 13.66 -1.17 -2.27
CA PRO A 191 14.90 -1.21 -3.03
C PRO A 191 14.79 -0.28 -4.25
N ASN A 192 15.87 0.47 -4.54
CA ASN A 192 15.94 1.22 -5.79
C ASN A 192 15.89 0.25 -6.96
N GLU A 193 14.99 0.47 -7.92
CA GLU A 193 14.82 -0.41 -9.10
C GLU A 193 16.08 -0.45 -10.00
N THR A 194 16.97 0.53 -9.88
CA THR A 194 18.25 0.59 -10.62
C THR A 194 19.21 -0.56 -10.32
N ASN A 195 19.02 -1.33 -9.25
CA ASN A 195 19.89 -2.45 -8.89
C ASN A 195 19.30 -3.84 -9.20
N CYS A 196 18.15 -3.92 -9.89
CA CYS A 196 17.48 -5.20 -10.21
C CYS A 196 17.80 -5.75 -11.61
N THR A 197 18.75 -5.16 -12.35
CA THR A 197 19.06 -5.54 -13.75
C THR A 197 20.12 -6.65 -13.91
N LEU A 198 20.51 -7.36 -12.86
CA LEU A 198 21.54 -8.43 -12.97
C LEU A 198 21.07 -9.79 -12.42
N SER A 199 19.89 -10.27 -12.80
CA SER A 199 19.53 -11.68 -12.52
C SER A 199 18.49 -12.31 -13.44
N ASN A 200 18.29 -11.79 -14.64
CA ASN A 200 17.53 -12.51 -15.67
C ASN A 200 18.47 -13.01 -16.80
N LYS A 201 19.31 -13.98 -16.48
CA LYS A 201 19.88 -14.87 -17.52
C LYS A 201 18.95 -16.06 -17.67
N SER A 202 18.31 -16.11 -18.87
CA SER A 202 17.82 -17.27 -19.60
C SER A 202 16.84 -18.23 -18.90
N ALA A 203 15.54 -18.01 -19.16
CA ALA A 203 14.65 -19.14 -19.41
C ALA A 203 14.01 -18.94 -20.78
N HIS A 204 14.52 -19.64 -21.78
CA HIS A 204 13.89 -19.79 -23.09
C HIS A 204 12.50 -20.44 -22.94
N PRO A 205 11.48 -19.98 -23.64
CA PRO A 205 10.22 -20.72 -23.71
C PRO A 205 10.44 -21.97 -24.56
N LYS A 206 10.26 -23.14 -23.98
CA LYS A 206 10.15 -24.39 -24.77
C LYS A 206 8.77 -24.41 -25.43
N THR A 207 8.77 -24.19 -26.74
CA THR A 207 7.66 -24.47 -27.63
C THR A 207 7.51 -25.98 -27.70
N TYR A 208 6.36 -26.52 -27.33
CA TYR A 208 5.96 -27.89 -27.67
C TYR A 208 5.02 -27.82 -28.88
N ILE A 209 5.44 -28.57 -29.92
CA ILE A 209 4.65 -28.93 -31.10
C ILE A 209 3.64 -30.00 -30.71
#